data_9eb3187641eee4d22097e9b1bd6020de
#
_entry.id   9eb3187641eee4d22097e9b1bd6020de
#
_cell.length_a   1.000
_cell.length_b   1.000
_cell.length_c   1.000
_cell.angle_alpha   90.00
_cell.angle_beta   90.00
_cell.angle_gamma   90.00
#
_symmetry.space_group_name_H-M   'P 1'
#
loop_
_entity.id
_entity.type
_entity.pdbx_description
1 polymer ?
#
loop_
_entity_poly.entity_id
_entity_poly.type
_entity_poly.pdbx_seq_one_letter_code
_entity_poly.pdbx_strand_id
1 'polypeptide(L)'
;MKNVPVEDMGDQLIIPGLTDLHVHAPQYSFRGLGMDMELLDWLETNTFPEEAKYKDLEYAKKAYGIFAEQMRKSAATRACIFATIHKEATILLMDLMEESGLSTMIGKVNMDRNSPDYLREPSAKDSEEATREWLKMVADKNYDHTRPIL
;
A
#
# COMPACT_ATOMS: atom_id res chain seq x y z
N MET A 1 19.64 -13.84 -39.79
CA MET A 1 19.43 -12.96 -38.60
C MET A 1 17.94 -12.85 -38.37
N LYS A 2 17.43 -13.10 -37.16
CA LYS A 2 16.02 -12.86 -36.85
C LYS A 2 15.79 -11.35 -36.89
N ASN A 3 14.78 -10.88 -37.63
CA ASN A 3 14.35 -9.49 -37.57
C ASN A 3 13.92 -9.17 -36.14
N VAL A 4 14.73 -8.43 -35.41
CA VAL A 4 14.37 -7.90 -34.08
C VAL A 4 13.59 -6.62 -34.34
N PRO A 5 12.37 -6.45 -33.81
CA PRO A 5 11.63 -5.22 -33.92
C PRO A 5 12.42 -4.10 -33.23
N VAL A 6 12.53 -2.96 -33.91
CA VAL A 6 13.21 -1.76 -33.41
C VAL A 6 12.16 -0.67 -33.28
N GLU A 7 12.07 -0.09 -32.09
CA GLU A 7 11.23 1.07 -31.77
C GLU A 7 12.16 2.29 -31.63
N ASP A 8 11.89 3.33 -32.41
CA ASP A 8 12.62 4.59 -32.32
C ASP A 8 11.95 5.50 -31.31
N MET A 9 12.61 5.73 -30.19
CA MET A 9 12.13 6.58 -29.10
C MET A 9 12.42 8.08 -29.31
N GLY A 10 13.01 8.46 -30.43
CA GLY A 10 13.38 9.85 -30.71
C GLY A 10 14.31 10.43 -29.63
N ASP A 11 13.96 11.61 -29.13
CA ASP A 11 14.76 12.33 -28.13
C ASP A 11 14.44 11.91 -26.68
N GLN A 12 13.74 10.78 -26.46
CA GLN A 12 13.39 10.30 -25.12
C GLN A 12 14.57 9.62 -24.43
N LEU A 13 14.71 9.85 -23.14
CA LEU A 13 15.69 9.18 -22.29
C LEU A 13 15.07 7.94 -21.64
N ILE A 14 15.66 6.78 -21.89
CA ILE A 14 15.26 5.53 -21.23
C ILE A 14 16.13 5.36 -19.98
N ILE A 15 15.48 5.28 -18.81
CA ILE A 15 16.14 5.05 -17.51
C ILE A 15 15.54 3.81 -16.84
N PRO A 16 16.26 3.16 -15.89
CA PRO A 16 15.66 2.15 -15.04
C PRO A 16 14.51 2.75 -14.23
N GLY A 17 13.44 1.97 -14.01
CA GLY A 17 12.34 2.39 -13.14
C GLY A 17 12.82 2.67 -11.73
N LEU A 18 12.24 3.69 -11.08
CA LEU A 18 12.56 4.07 -9.72
C LEU A 18 11.98 3.07 -8.72
N THR A 19 12.54 3.06 -7.51
CA THR A 19 12.06 2.26 -6.38
C THR A 19 11.63 3.19 -5.27
N ASP A 20 10.36 3.11 -4.85
CA ASP A 20 9.85 3.75 -3.64
C ASP A 20 9.96 2.77 -2.48
N LEU A 21 10.86 3.05 -1.53
CA LEU A 21 11.12 2.15 -0.41
C LEU A 21 10.21 2.40 0.80
N HIS A 22 9.37 3.43 0.79
CA HIS A 22 8.53 3.77 1.94
C HIS A 22 7.33 4.63 1.51
N VAL A 23 6.19 4.01 1.30
CA VAL A 23 4.95 4.72 1.00
C VAL A 23 3.77 4.11 1.77
N HIS A 24 2.91 4.97 2.31
CA HIS A 24 1.68 4.59 3.00
C HIS A 24 0.49 4.75 2.06
N ALA A 25 -0.08 3.66 1.57
CA ALA A 25 -1.21 3.70 0.65
C ALA A 25 -2.46 4.41 1.25
N PRO A 26 -2.80 4.24 2.54
CA PRO A 26 -3.94 4.95 3.14
C PRO A 26 -3.78 6.46 3.20
N GLN A 27 -2.55 6.96 3.27
CA GLN A 27 -2.26 8.39 3.39
C GLN A 27 -2.34 9.13 2.06
N TYR A 28 -2.50 8.41 0.97
CA TYR A 28 -2.55 9.01 -0.36
C TYR A 28 -3.73 9.96 -0.54
N SER A 29 -4.87 9.71 0.12
CA SER A 29 -6.10 10.50 0.03
C SER A 29 -5.95 11.93 0.56
N PHE A 30 -5.04 12.15 1.54
CA PHE A 30 -4.80 13.44 2.17
C PHE A 30 -3.35 13.94 2.00
N ARG A 31 -2.62 13.42 1.01
CA ARG A 31 -1.25 13.83 0.73
C ARG A 31 -1.15 15.35 0.57
N GLY A 32 -0.14 15.93 1.21
CA GLY A 32 0.09 17.36 1.20
C GLY A 32 -0.76 18.18 2.20
N LEU A 33 -1.66 17.54 2.95
CA LEU A 33 -2.40 18.20 4.03
C LEU A 33 -1.63 18.17 5.35
N GLY A 34 -1.71 19.28 6.11
CA GLY A 34 -1.12 19.37 7.44
C GLY A 34 0.41 19.35 7.45
N MET A 35 1.07 19.78 6.39
CA MET A 35 2.54 19.77 6.28
C MET A 35 3.24 20.73 7.25
N ASP A 36 2.50 21.60 7.89
CA ASP A 36 2.91 22.56 8.93
C ASP A 36 2.65 22.07 10.37
N MET A 37 2.05 20.88 10.52
CA MET A 37 1.75 20.28 11.82
C MET A 37 2.93 19.46 12.35
N GLU A 38 3.01 19.34 13.68
CA GLU A 38 3.89 18.36 14.30
C GLU A 38 3.38 16.93 14.05
N LEU A 39 4.29 15.95 14.08
CA LEU A 39 3.98 14.57 13.69
C LEU A 39 2.79 13.97 14.45
N LEU A 40 2.74 14.12 15.77
CA LEU A 40 1.67 13.52 16.59
C LEU A 40 0.33 14.18 16.31
N ASP A 41 0.28 15.51 16.19
CA ASP A 41 -0.91 16.26 15.83
C ASP A 41 -1.41 15.88 14.43
N TRP A 42 -0.47 15.72 13.49
CA TRP A 42 -0.79 15.27 12.13
C TRP A 42 -1.34 13.85 12.10
N LEU A 43 -0.77 12.92 12.89
CA LEU A 43 -1.27 11.55 13.01
C LEU A 43 -2.70 11.53 13.56
N GLU A 44 -2.97 12.28 14.63
CA GLU A 44 -4.29 12.33 15.28
C GLU A 44 -5.35 13.01 14.40
N THR A 45 -4.96 14.05 13.67
CA THR A 45 -5.92 14.88 12.89
C THR A 45 -6.19 14.29 11.52
N ASN A 46 -5.19 13.73 10.85
CA ASN A 46 -5.30 13.29 9.46
C ASN A 46 -5.17 11.77 9.32
N THR A 47 -4.12 11.16 9.88
CA THR A 47 -3.75 9.78 9.57
C THR A 47 -4.71 8.78 10.20
N PHE A 48 -4.89 8.81 11.52
CA PHE A 48 -5.71 7.82 12.22
C PHE A 48 -7.19 7.86 11.81
N PRO A 49 -7.82 9.04 11.67
CA PRO A 49 -9.20 9.11 11.18
C PRO A 49 -9.36 8.58 9.75
N GLU A 50 -8.37 8.81 8.91
CA GLU A 50 -8.40 8.31 7.53
C GLU A 50 -8.18 6.80 7.48
N GLU A 51 -7.18 6.27 8.15
CA GLU A 51 -6.88 4.84 8.15
C GLU A 51 -8.02 4.00 8.73
N ALA A 52 -8.77 4.52 9.70
CA ALA A 52 -9.93 3.83 10.27
C ALA A 52 -11.04 3.57 9.24
N LYS A 53 -11.16 4.40 8.19
CA LYS A 53 -12.16 4.23 7.11
C LYS A 53 -11.93 2.97 6.29
N TYR A 54 -10.69 2.46 6.25
CA TYR A 54 -10.34 1.26 5.47
C TYR A 54 -10.90 -0.05 6.05
N LYS A 55 -11.56 0.01 7.20
CA LYS A 55 -12.44 -1.06 7.69
C LYS A 55 -13.63 -1.30 6.76
N ASP A 56 -14.11 -0.25 6.10
CA ASP A 56 -15.11 -0.32 5.04
C ASP A 56 -14.42 -0.69 3.72
N LEU A 57 -14.71 -1.88 3.21
CA LEU A 57 -14.08 -2.39 1.99
C LEU A 57 -14.50 -1.64 0.73
N GLU A 58 -15.67 -1.04 0.68
CA GLU A 58 -16.09 -0.19 -0.45
C GLU A 58 -15.27 1.11 -0.48
N TYR A 59 -15.05 1.71 0.71
CA TYR A 59 -14.13 2.84 0.84
C TYR A 59 -12.71 2.45 0.44
N ALA A 60 -12.20 1.35 0.99
CA ALA A 60 -10.85 0.85 0.71
C ALA A 60 -10.65 0.59 -0.79
N LYS A 61 -11.62 -0.04 -1.45
CA LYS A 61 -11.57 -0.31 -2.89
C LYS A 61 -11.45 0.96 -3.73
N LYS A 62 -12.22 1.98 -3.39
CA LYS A 62 -12.17 3.28 -4.08
C LYS A 62 -10.82 3.97 -3.86
N ALA A 63 -10.39 4.10 -2.60
CA ALA A 63 -9.17 4.82 -2.23
C ALA A 63 -7.91 4.11 -2.75
N TYR A 64 -7.81 2.81 -2.55
CA TYR A 64 -6.69 2.01 -3.06
C TYR A 64 -6.69 1.89 -4.58
N GLY A 65 -7.87 1.88 -5.24
CA GLY A 65 -7.94 1.93 -6.69
C GLY A 65 -7.32 3.20 -7.26
N ILE A 66 -7.59 4.35 -6.63
CA ILE A 66 -6.96 5.63 -7.00
C ILE A 66 -5.44 5.57 -6.75
N PHE A 67 -5.01 5.05 -5.60
CA PHE A 67 -3.60 4.90 -5.27
C PHE A 67 -2.88 4.03 -6.30
N ALA A 68 -3.38 2.83 -6.58
CA ALA A 68 -2.78 1.88 -7.53
C ALA A 68 -2.67 2.47 -8.95
N GLU A 69 -3.71 3.17 -9.41
CA GLU A 69 -3.70 3.83 -10.73
C GLU A 69 -2.67 4.96 -10.79
N GLN A 70 -2.48 5.73 -9.70
CA GLN A 70 -1.48 6.78 -9.66
C GLN A 70 -0.05 6.20 -9.56
N MET A 71 0.14 5.13 -8.79
CA MET A 71 1.41 4.40 -8.75
C MET A 71 1.80 3.88 -10.14
N ARG A 72 0.85 3.30 -10.87
CA ARG A 72 1.06 2.80 -12.24
C ARG A 72 1.46 3.90 -13.23
N LYS A 73 1.04 5.14 -13.00
CA LYS A 73 1.40 6.32 -13.81
C LYS A 73 2.68 7.01 -13.36
N SER A 74 3.24 6.62 -12.22
CA SER A 74 4.46 7.21 -11.68
C SER A 74 5.71 6.64 -12.35
N ALA A 75 6.87 7.23 -12.06
CA ALA A 75 8.15 6.70 -12.48
C ALA A 75 8.62 5.49 -11.63
N ALA A 76 7.95 5.18 -10.52
CA ALA A 76 8.27 4.05 -9.67
C ALA A 76 7.73 2.75 -10.28
N THR A 77 8.60 1.77 -10.48
CA THR A 77 8.25 0.43 -10.94
C THR A 77 8.29 -0.61 -9.83
N ARG A 78 8.81 -0.21 -8.67
CA ARG A 78 8.88 -1.02 -7.45
C ARG A 78 8.48 -0.17 -6.26
N ALA A 79 7.77 -0.76 -5.30
CA ALA A 79 7.39 -0.06 -4.08
C ALA A 79 7.33 -0.98 -2.86
N CYS A 80 7.72 -0.43 -1.69
CA CYS A 80 7.46 -1.01 -0.38
C CYS A 80 6.32 -0.21 0.27
N ILE A 81 5.17 -0.86 0.48
CA ILE A 81 3.90 -0.19 0.77
C ILE A 81 3.38 -0.62 2.15
N PHE A 82 3.12 0.37 3.01
CA PHE A 82 2.38 0.17 4.25
C PHE A 82 0.88 0.26 3.96
N ALA A 83 0.12 -0.76 4.40
CA ALA A 83 -1.33 -0.79 4.31
C ALA A 83 -1.98 -0.28 5.61
N THR A 84 -2.93 -1.00 6.16
CA THR A 84 -3.62 -0.71 7.43
C THR A 84 -3.57 -1.90 8.37
N ILE A 85 -4.18 -1.77 9.57
CA ILE A 85 -4.42 -2.90 10.48
C ILE A 85 -5.47 -3.89 9.93
N HIS A 86 -6.29 -3.48 8.96
CA HIS A 86 -7.41 -4.28 8.43
C HIS A 86 -6.90 -5.28 7.39
N LYS A 87 -6.86 -6.55 7.73
CA LYS A 87 -6.29 -7.62 6.88
C LYS A 87 -7.01 -7.76 5.52
N GLU A 88 -8.34 -7.65 5.50
CA GLU A 88 -9.13 -7.74 4.27
C GLU A 88 -8.84 -6.56 3.31
N ALA A 89 -8.72 -5.35 3.86
CA ALA A 89 -8.32 -4.18 3.07
C ALA A 89 -6.87 -4.30 2.58
N THR A 90 -5.98 -4.90 3.37
CA THR A 90 -4.60 -5.16 2.92
C THR A 90 -4.57 -6.16 1.77
N ILE A 91 -5.38 -7.22 1.79
CA ILE A 91 -5.52 -8.16 0.67
C ILE A 91 -6.06 -7.44 -0.57
N LEU A 92 -7.07 -6.58 -0.40
CA LEU A 92 -7.62 -5.78 -1.50
C LEU A 92 -6.56 -4.88 -2.15
N LEU A 93 -5.71 -4.23 -1.34
CA LEU A 93 -4.58 -3.47 -1.86
C LEU A 93 -3.61 -4.35 -2.63
N MET A 94 -3.30 -5.55 -2.12
CA MET A 94 -2.43 -6.50 -2.79
C MET A 94 -3.00 -6.96 -4.14
N ASP A 95 -4.31 -7.25 -4.20
CA ASP A 95 -5.00 -7.60 -5.45
C ASP A 95 -4.86 -6.47 -6.50
N LEU A 96 -5.11 -5.23 -6.10
CA LEU A 96 -5.01 -4.06 -6.99
C LEU A 96 -3.58 -3.79 -7.45
N MET A 97 -2.59 -3.99 -6.58
CA MET A 97 -1.19 -3.82 -6.94
C MET A 97 -0.68 -4.97 -7.83
N GLU A 98 -1.15 -6.20 -7.63
CA GLU A 98 -0.90 -7.31 -8.55
C GLU A 98 -1.41 -7.01 -9.95
N GLU A 99 -2.65 -6.52 -10.06
CA GLU A 99 -3.26 -6.11 -11.35
C GLU A 99 -2.51 -4.95 -12.01
N SER A 100 -1.81 -4.12 -11.25
CA SER A 100 -1.03 -3.00 -11.78
C SER A 100 0.21 -3.44 -12.57
N GLY A 101 0.71 -4.66 -12.32
CA GLY A 101 1.95 -5.20 -12.89
C GLY A 101 3.23 -4.62 -12.29
N LEU A 102 3.14 -3.76 -11.26
CA LEU A 102 4.29 -3.23 -10.53
C LEU A 102 4.83 -4.28 -9.56
N SER A 103 6.16 -4.30 -9.37
CA SER A 103 6.77 -5.18 -8.36
C SER A 103 6.67 -4.55 -6.98
N THR A 104 5.82 -5.10 -6.10
CA THR A 104 5.54 -4.50 -4.80
C THR A 104 5.76 -5.43 -3.62
N MET A 105 6.11 -4.85 -2.48
CA MET A 105 6.08 -5.47 -1.17
C MET A 105 5.07 -4.74 -0.31
N ILE A 106 4.10 -5.44 0.25
CA ILE A 106 3.00 -4.83 1.01
C ILE A 106 2.93 -5.43 2.40
N GLY A 107 2.89 -4.58 3.41
CA GLY A 107 2.81 -4.97 4.81
C GLY A 107 1.50 -4.55 5.47
N LYS A 108 0.87 -5.49 6.21
CA LYS A 108 -0.16 -5.17 7.19
C LYS A 108 0.48 -4.41 8.35
N VAL A 109 -0.12 -3.30 8.73
CA VAL A 109 0.32 -2.53 9.91
C VAL A 109 -0.21 -3.19 11.19
N ASN A 110 0.57 -3.11 12.27
CA ASN A 110 0.25 -3.61 13.59
C ASN A 110 0.21 -2.44 14.58
N MET A 111 -0.92 -2.28 15.28
CA MET A 111 -1.13 -1.20 16.26
C MET A 111 -1.83 -1.75 17.51
N ASP A 112 -1.06 -2.22 18.50
CA ASP A 112 -1.58 -2.69 19.78
C ASP A 112 -1.56 -1.62 20.89
N ARG A 113 -0.91 -0.47 20.63
CA ARG A 113 -0.73 0.65 21.58
C ARG A 113 -0.42 1.96 20.85
N ASN A 114 -0.50 3.09 21.58
CA ASN A 114 -0.19 4.44 21.08
C ASN A 114 -1.00 4.85 19.84
N SER A 115 -2.19 4.31 19.70
CA SER A 115 -3.17 4.66 18.67
C SER A 115 -4.56 4.79 19.31
N PRO A 116 -5.49 5.53 18.67
CA PRO A 116 -6.85 5.65 19.20
C PRO A 116 -7.57 4.31 19.23
N ASP A 117 -8.53 4.15 20.15
CA ASP A 117 -9.25 2.89 20.36
C ASP A 117 -9.95 2.37 19.09
N TYR A 118 -10.41 3.28 18.22
CA TYR A 118 -11.08 2.92 16.99
C TYR A 118 -10.12 2.40 15.88
N LEU A 119 -8.81 2.54 16.09
CA LEU A 119 -7.76 2.07 15.19
C LEU A 119 -6.68 1.31 15.98
N ARG A 120 -7.10 0.45 16.92
CA ARG A 120 -6.19 -0.33 17.75
C ARG A 120 -6.59 -1.80 17.79
N GLU A 121 -5.63 -2.67 17.64
CA GLU A 121 -5.80 -4.09 17.89
C GLU A 121 -5.84 -4.35 19.42
N PRO A 122 -6.66 -5.29 19.90
CA PRO A 122 -6.89 -5.46 21.34
C PRO A 122 -5.63 -5.79 22.15
N SER A 123 -4.69 -6.51 21.56
CA SER A 123 -3.41 -6.85 22.18
C SER A 123 -2.36 -7.19 21.12
N ALA A 124 -1.09 -7.25 21.52
CA ALA A 124 -0.01 -7.74 20.66
C ALA A 124 -0.25 -9.17 20.15
N LYS A 125 -0.92 -10.01 20.96
CA LYS A 125 -1.28 -11.38 20.56
C LYS A 125 -2.35 -11.38 19.48
N ASP A 126 -3.39 -10.56 19.61
CA ASP A 126 -4.44 -10.43 18.58
C ASP A 126 -3.84 -9.89 17.29
N SER A 127 -2.91 -8.93 17.38
CA SER A 127 -2.17 -8.38 16.23
C SER A 127 -1.32 -9.45 15.53
N GLU A 128 -0.63 -10.30 16.30
CA GLU A 128 0.13 -11.44 15.77
C GLU A 128 -0.81 -12.42 15.06
N GLU A 129 -1.92 -12.80 15.68
CA GLU A 129 -2.91 -13.73 15.12
C GLU A 129 -3.49 -13.17 13.80
N ALA A 130 -3.89 -11.89 13.77
CA ALA A 130 -4.39 -11.22 12.58
C ALA A 130 -3.34 -11.19 11.45
N THR A 131 -2.06 -10.99 11.80
CA THR A 131 -0.95 -11.02 10.83
C THR A 131 -0.74 -12.43 10.27
N ARG A 132 -0.82 -13.47 11.11
CA ARG A 132 -0.74 -14.87 10.65
C ARG A 132 -1.90 -15.27 9.75
N GLU A 133 -3.11 -14.80 10.07
CA GLU A 133 -4.29 -15.02 9.21
C GLU A 133 -4.12 -14.32 7.86
N TRP A 134 -3.68 -13.05 7.86
CA TRP A 134 -3.39 -12.32 6.63
C TRP A 134 -2.36 -13.06 5.76
N LEU A 135 -1.27 -13.56 6.36
CA LEU A 135 -0.26 -14.34 5.61
C LEU A 135 -0.82 -15.62 4.98
N LYS A 136 -1.77 -16.30 5.65
CA LYS A 136 -2.48 -17.44 5.06
C LYS A 136 -3.33 -17.01 3.87
N MET A 137 -4.08 -15.92 3.99
CA MET A 137 -4.87 -15.36 2.88
C MET A 137 -3.97 -15.02 1.68
N VAL A 138 -2.78 -14.45 1.93
CA VAL A 138 -1.80 -14.15 0.88
C VAL A 138 -1.29 -15.42 0.20
N ALA A 139 -1.02 -16.48 0.96
CA ALA A 139 -0.52 -17.73 0.41
C ALA A 139 -1.50 -18.38 -0.59
N ASP A 140 -2.79 -18.15 -0.41
CA ASP A 140 -3.85 -18.70 -1.29
C ASP A 140 -4.00 -17.91 -2.61
N LYS A 141 -3.37 -16.72 -2.72
CA LYS A 141 -3.58 -15.80 -3.87
C LYS A 141 -2.66 -16.04 -5.06
N ASN A 142 -1.51 -16.69 -4.88
CA ASN A 142 -0.52 -16.96 -5.96
C ASN A 142 -0.10 -15.70 -6.75
N TYR A 143 0.23 -14.61 -6.04
CA TYR A 143 0.70 -13.38 -6.68
C TYR A 143 2.06 -13.56 -7.36
N ASP A 144 2.23 -12.99 -8.55
CA ASP A 144 3.47 -12.99 -9.32
C ASP A 144 4.35 -11.77 -9.03
N HIS A 145 3.72 -10.60 -8.85
CA HIS A 145 4.41 -9.30 -8.75
C HIS A 145 4.39 -8.71 -7.34
N THR A 146 3.42 -9.12 -6.50
CA THR A 146 3.22 -8.61 -5.14
C THR A 146 3.66 -9.62 -4.09
N ARG A 147 4.39 -9.16 -3.07
CA ARG A 147 4.90 -10.01 -1.97
C ARG A 147 4.52 -9.41 -0.62
N PRO A 148 4.25 -10.24 0.40
CA PRO A 148 4.12 -9.75 1.77
C PRO A 148 5.47 -9.31 2.33
N ILE A 149 5.43 -8.28 3.20
CA ILE A 149 6.57 -7.85 4.02
C ILE A 149 6.10 -7.70 5.48
N LEU A 150 6.98 -8.01 6.45
CA LEU A 150 6.76 -7.86 7.89
C LEU A 150 7.70 -6.81 8.45
#